data_acb9a76d0907f746c9534999d261a792
#
_entry.id   acb9a76d0907f746c9534999d261a792
#
_cell.length_a   1.000
_cell.length_b   1.000
_cell.length_c   1.000
_cell.angle_alpha   90.00
_cell.angle_beta   90.00
_cell.angle_gamma   90.00
#
_symmetry.space_group_name_H-M   'P 1'
#
loop_
_entity.id
_entity.type
_entity.pdbx_description
1 polymer ?
#
loop_
_entity_poly.entity_id
_entity_poly.type
_entity_poly.pdbx_seq_one_letter_code
_entity_poly.pdbx_strand_id
1 'polypeptide(L)'
;MDNHAPSALPRQASIVFIRIQDFARRPVGEQAELRDRLEHLVTEATSLLPADGRIVLDALDGTAIVIPQRPELALDVAAAVQKSAADLPFSIGINYGAIKAVSSATDPDDTDATLVGDGLDTARAVAEFAKPGRYLSTRTFREVLKNRAPDKVHAFGPSGTFTDLRLRTHELFVHDARFARRRRLKLFAYGTFGVAVIISLGLIARMARPDPPVPIPPPPEPIQPAILVFDIKPPAEVMLDGVVKGKTPPMTQLETSPGTHTLRITHGKFPPIVLEMDLDEGERATIKHVFAAGSKTAAAAQKAQLSRKTPQESGSLG
;
A
#
# COMPACT_ATOMS: atom_id res chain seq x y z
N MET A 1 73.55 -0.88 -7.28
CA MET A 1 72.27 -1.44 -7.76
C MET A 1 71.25 -1.13 -6.68
N ASP A 2 70.57 0.01 -6.83
CA ASP A 2 69.62 0.52 -5.87
C ASP A 2 68.35 -0.31 -5.90
N ASN A 3 68.25 -1.25 -4.97
CA ASN A 3 67.04 -2.01 -4.78
C ASN A 3 66.08 -1.18 -3.86
N HIS A 4 65.57 -0.10 -4.43
CA HIS A 4 64.45 0.61 -3.78
C HIS A 4 63.25 -0.32 -3.88
N ALA A 5 62.89 -0.96 -2.76
CA ALA A 5 61.60 -1.59 -2.59
C ALA A 5 60.52 -0.62 -3.05
N PRO A 6 59.51 -1.03 -3.85
CA PRO A 6 58.53 -0.13 -4.40
C PRO A 6 57.77 0.54 -3.24
N SER A 7 58.01 1.86 -3.07
CA SER A 7 57.30 2.70 -2.15
C SER A 7 55.80 2.44 -2.36
N ALA A 8 55.17 1.76 -1.41
CA ALA A 8 53.73 1.44 -1.50
C ALA A 8 52.91 2.70 -1.77
N LEU A 9 52.10 2.66 -2.82
CA LEU A 9 51.25 3.78 -3.18
C LEU A 9 50.32 4.15 -1.98
N PRO A 10 50.04 5.44 -1.81
CA PRO A 10 49.07 5.87 -0.77
C PRO A 10 47.75 5.12 -0.94
N ARG A 11 47.25 4.57 0.15
CA ARG A 11 45.94 3.86 0.15
C ARG A 11 44.93 4.69 0.92
N GLN A 12 43.70 4.65 0.51
CA GLN A 12 42.59 5.25 1.23
C GLN A 12 42.09 4.29 2.31
N ALA A 13 41.92 4.80 3.53
CA ALA A 13 41.41 4.00 4.62
C ALA A 13 40.50 4.83 5.54
N SER A 14 39.63 4.13 6.26
CA SER A 14 38.94 4.69 7.40
C SER A 14 39.83 4.63 8.64
N ILE A 15 39.95 5.72 9.33
CA ILE A 15 40.77 5.84 10.52
C ILE A 15 39.88 6.24 11.71
N VAL A 16 39.94 5.46 12.77
CA VAL A 16 39.29 5.74 14.05
C VAL A 16 40.41 6.10 15.02
N PHE A 17 40.48 7.35 15.44
CA PHE A 17 41.44 7.78 16.46
C PHE A 17 40.70 7.91 17.79
N ILE A 18 41.17 7.19 18.80
CA ILE A 18 40.67 7.24 20.16
C ILE A 18 41.69 8.01 20.97
N ARG A 19 41.31 9.16 21.50
CA ARG A 19 42.19 10.07 22.24
C ARG A 19 41.84 10.09 23.71
N ILE A 20 42.85 10.07 24.57
CA ILE A 20 42.73 10.32 26.00
C ILE A 20 42.75 11.83 26.19
N GLN A 21 41.68 12.40 26.70
CA GLN A 21 41.62 13.85 26.91
C GLN A 21 42.53 14.31 28.05
N ASP A 22 43.20 15.46 27.86
CA ASP A 22 44.12 16.09 28.81
C ASP A 22 45.24 15.15 29.30
N PHE A 23 45.63 14.16 28.47
CA PHE A 23 46.60 13.12 28.84
C PHE A 23 47.86 13.69 29.47
N ALA A 24 48.52 14.66 28.84
CA ALA A 24 49.76 15.25 29.31
C ALA A 24 49.65 16.06 30.64
N ARG A 25 48.43 16.41 31.03
CA ARG A 25 48.15 17.14 32.29
C ARG A 25 47.86 16.22 33.47
N ARG A 26 47.71 14.91 33.22
CA ARG A 26 47.37 13.94 34.25
C ARG A 26 48.61 13.44 34.98
N PRO A 27 48.52 13.04 36.26
CA PRO A 27 49.57 12.35 36.95
C PRO A 27 50.01 11.08 36.20
N VAL A 28 51.27 10.70 36.27
CA VAL A 28 51.87 9.56 35.56
C VAL A 28 51.13 8.24 35.84
N GLY A 29 50.72 8.00 37.10
CA GLY A 29 49.95 6.82 37.46
C GLY A 29 48.59 6.74 36.72
N GLU A 30 47.90 7.89 36.65
CA GLU A 30 46.63 7.96 35.94
C GLU A 30 46.81 7.81 34.39
N GLN A 31 47.93 8.33 33.87
CA GLN A 31 48.28 8.14 32.46
C GLN A 31 48.44 6.64 32.14
N ALA A 32 49.16 5.91 33.00
CA ALA A 32 49.37 4.47 32.85
C ALA A 32 48.03 3.69 32.89
N GLU A 33 47.21 3.95 33.91
CA GLU A 33 45.90 3.32 34.03
C GLU A 33 44.98 3.56 32.82
N LEU A 34 44.98 4.79 32.31
CA LEU A 34 44.15 5.12 31.12
C LEU A 34 44.69 4.47 29.86
N ARG A 35 46.00 4.30 29.73
CA ARG A 35 46.62 3.58 28.62
C ARG A 35 46.20 2.09 28.64
N ASP A 36 46.32 1.43 29.79
CA ASP A 36 45.92 0.03 29.96
C ASP A 36 44.45 -0.15 29.63
N ARG A 37 43.59 0.74 30.10
CA ARG A 37 42.16 0.71 29.79
C ARG A 37 41.88 0.92 28.29
N LEU A 38 42.62 1.84 27.65
CA LEU A 38 42.51 2.09 26.23
C LEU A 38 42.89 0.85 25.42
N GLU A 39 43.98 0.18 25.78
CA GLU A 39 44.45 -1.05 25.12
C GLU A 39 43.40 -2.15 25.21
N HIS A 40 42.82 -2.36 26.41
CA HIS A 40 41.71 -3.31 26.58
C HIS A 40 40.51 -2.98 25.71
N LEU A 41 40.10 -1.72 25.68
CA LEU A 41 38.96 -1.26 24.85
C LEU A 41 39.22 -1.44 23.35
N VAL A 42 40.43 -1.14 22.90
CA VAL A 42 40.83 -1.32 21.49
C VAL A 42 40.81 -2.80 21.12
N THR A 43 41.36 -3.65 21.99
CA THR A 43 41.39 -5.10 21.81
C THR A 43 39.95 -5.65 21.72
N GLU A 44 39.06 -5.29 22.64
CA GLU A 44 37.67 -5.67 22.64
C GLU A 44 36.93 -5.19 21.37
N ALA A 45 37.04 -3.89 21.04
CA ALA A 45 36.34 -3.28 19.92
C ALA A 45 36.82 -3.81 18.58
N THR A 46 38.07 -4.25 18.49
CA THR A 46 38.65 -4.81 17.26
C THR A 46 38.58 -6.33 17.15
N SER A 47 38.16 -7.02 18.22
CA SER A 47 38.06 -8.49 18.24
C SER A 47 37.13 -9.07 17.16
N LEU A 48 36.12 -8.29 16.75
CA LEU A 48 35.18 -8.67 15.69
C LEU A 48 35.72 -8.43 14.27
N LEU A 49 36.89 -7.78 14.15
CA LEU A 49 37.52 -7.51 12.87
C LEU A 49 38.54 -8.61 12.53
N PRO A 50 38.67 -9.02 11.25
CA PRO A 50 39.77 -9.87 10.82
C PRO A 50 41.11 -9.20 11.14
N ALA A 51 42.12 -9.99 11.51
CA ALA A 51 43.43 -9.47 11.86
C ALA A 51 44.12 -8.75 10.69
N ASP A 52 43.94 -9.25 9.50
CA ASP A 52 44.41 -8.68 8.22
C ASP A 52 43.59 -7.48 7.74
N GLY A 53 42.42 -7.25 8.34
CA GLY A 53 41.48 -6.16 8.00
C GLY A 53 41.67 -4.89 8.80
N ARG A 54 42.68 -4.83 9.70
CA ARG A 54 42.96 -3.68 10.57
C ARG A 54 44.42 -3.51 10.84
N ILE A 55 44.82 -2.26 11.09
CA ILE A 55 46.13 -1.92 11.62
C ILE A 55 45.90 -1.04 12.84
N VAL A 56 46.54 -1.36 13.97
CA VAL A 56 46.43 -0.59 15.20
C VAL A 56 47.76 0.12 15.40
N LEU A 57 47.73 1.43 15.62
CA LEU A 57 48.89 2.27 15.78
C LEU A 57 48.76 3.02 17.11
N ASP A 58 49.78 2.87 17.94
CA ASP A 58 49.84 3.61 19.18
C ASP A 58 50.35 5.04 18.98
N ALA A 59 49.76 5.95 19.72
CA ALA A 59 50.15 7.34 19.81
C ALA A 59 50.31 7.74 21.29
N LEU A 60 51.04 8.80 21.55
CA LEU A 60 51.32 9.24 22.94
C LEU A 60 50.02 9.44 23.74
N ASP A 61 49.03 10.08 23.15
CA ASP A 61 47.79 10.49 23.79
C ASP A 61 46.56 9.66 23.30
N GLY A 62 46.80 8.48 22.69
CA GLY A 62 45.68 7.67 22.15
C GLY A 62 46.14 6.53 21.28
N THR A 63 45.20 5.99 20.49
CA THR A 63 45.42 4.90 19.55
C THR A 63 44.63 5.12 18.29
N ALA A 64 45.24 4.85 17.12
CA ALA A 64 44.56 4.87 15.84
C ALA A 64 44.30 3.45 15.36
N ILE A 65 43.08 3.22 14.90
CA ILE A 65 42.65 1.98 14.25
C ILE A 65 42.37 2.29 12.79
N VAL A 66 43.20 1.73 11.91
CA VAL A 66 43.10 1.92 10.47
C VAL A 66 42.40 0.74 9.85
N ILE A 67 41.34 1.00 9.11
CA ILE A 67 40.47 -0.01 8.49
C ILE A 67 40.40 0.29 6.98
N PRO A 68 41.10 -0.48 6.14
CA PRO A 68 41.05 -0.29 4.70
C PRO A 68 39.64 -0.64 4.14
N GLN A 69 39.15 0.18 3.20
CA GLN A 69 38.02 -0.11 2.30
C GLN A 69 36.63 -0.39 2.94
N ARG A 70 36.48 -0.42 4.26
CA ARG A 70 35.23 -0.78 4.96
C ARG A 70 34.82 0.26 6.01
N PRO A 71 34.27 1.41 5.59
CA PRO A 71 33.93 2.49 6.50
C PRO A 71 32.84 2.10 7.53
N GLU A 72 31.98 1.14 7.20
CA GLU A 72 30.98 0.63 8.12
C GLU A 72 31.57 -0.04 9.36
N LEU A 73 32.73 -0.70 9.22
CA LEU A 73 33.43 -1.32 10.34
C LEU A 73 34.07 -0.27 11.26
N ALA A 74 34.58 0.83 10.70
CA ALA A 74 35.10 1.94 11.50
C ALA A 74 34.03 2.53 12.42
N LEU A 75 32.78 2.60 11.91
CA LEU A 75 31.64 3.04 12.70
C LEU A 75 31.28 2.04 13.79
N ASP A 76 31.32 0.75 13.49
CA ASP A 76 31.01 -0.31 14.45
C ASP A 76 32.06 -0.34 15.59
N VAL A 77 33.35 -0.17 15.26
CA VAL A 77 34.43 -0.01 16.24
C VAL A 77 34.22 1.22 17.12
N ALA A 78 33.94 2.39 16.51
CA ALA A 78 33.72 3.61 17.28
C ALA A 78 32.49 3.49 18.21
N ALA A 79 31.44 2.81 17.78
CA ALA A 79 30.27 2.56 18.60
C ALA A 79 30.56 1.59 19.76
N ALA A 80 31.34 0.55 19.52
CA ALA A 80 31.78 -0.38 20.55
C ALA A 80 32.62 0.35 21.64
N VAL A 81 33.62 1.12 21.21
CA VAL A 81 34.43 1.93 22.13
C VAL A 81 33.56 2.92 22.91
N GLN A 82 32.68 3.64 22.26
CA GLN A 82 31.76 4.60 22.91
C GLN A 82 30.91 3.91 24.00
N LYS A 83 30.42 2.71 23.73
CA LYS A 83 29.58 1.98 24.66
C LYS A 83 30.37 1.54 25.90
N SER A 84 31.58 1.00 25.71
CA SER A 84 32.43 0.48 26.81
C SER A 84 33.20 1.59 27.55
N ALA A 85 33.34 2.77 26.92
CA ALA A 85 34.09 3.90 27.46
C ALA A 85 33.21 5.08 27.91
N ALA A 86 31.93 4.86 28.21
CA ALA A 86 30.98 5.94 28.48
C ALA A 86 31.40 6.90 29.60
N ASP A 87 32.06 6.38 30.62
CA ASP A 87 32.49 7.12 31.81
C ASP A 87 33.99 7.46 31.80
N LEU A 88 34.69 7.16 30.69
CA LEU A 88 36.11 7.41 30.57
C LEU A 88 36.40 8.70 29.78
N PRO A 89 37.55 9.37 30.03
CA PRO A 89 37.89 10.61 29.35
C PRO A 89 38.38 10.38 27.91
N PHE A 90 37.69 9.51 27.16
CA PHE A 90 38.05 9.21 25.79
C PHE A 90 37.16 9.96 24.81
N SER A 91 37.76 10.48 23.76
CA SER A 91 37.10 11.10 22.63
C SER A 91 37.51 10.41 21.33
N ILE A 92 36.61 10.37 20.37
CA ILE A 92 36.82 9.59 19.16
C ILE A 92 36.66 10.49 17.95
N GLY A 93 37.65 10.46 17.05
CA GLY A 93 37.60 11.09 15.74
C GLY A 93 37.65 10.06 14.62
N ILE A 94 36.78 10.20 13.63
CA ILE A 94 36.73 9.32 12.47
C ILE A 94 36.98 10.12 11.21
N ASN A 95 37.90 9.64 10.39
CA ASN A 95 38.20 10.23 9.10
C ASN A 95 38.34 9.15 8.03
N TYR A 96 38.15 9.53 6.77
CA TYR A 96 38.55 8.72 5.62
C TYR A 96 39.56 9.51 4.82
N GLY A 97 40.74 8.95 4.66
CA GLY A 97 41.83 9.66 4.03
C GLY A 97 43.03 8.78 3.62
N ALA A 98 44.00 9.41 2.99
CA ALA A 98 45.19 8.72 2.51
C ALA A 98 46.13 8.37 3.66
N ILE A 99 46.66 7.16 3.61
CA ILE A 99 47.73 6.62 4.46
C ILE A 99 48.80 5.99 3.59
N LYS A 100 50.04 5.99 4.07
CA LYS A 100 51.16 5.35 3.43
C LYS A 100 52.02 4.65 4.47
N ALA A 101 52.42 3.41 4.21
CA ALA A 101 53.40 2.73 5.00
C ALA A 101 54.80 3.24 4.60
N VAL A 102 55.57 3.61 5.59
CA VAL A 102 56.97 4.02 5.45
C VAL A 102 57.80 3.10 6.33
N SER A 103 58.63 2.28 5.70
CA SER A 103 59.62 1.47 6.40
C SER A 103 60.77 2.38 6.81
N SER A 104 61.30 2.18 8.01
CA SER A 104 62.56 2.86 8.44
C SER A 104 63.72 2.33 7.62
N ALA A 105 64.41 3.23 6.94
CA ALA A 105 65.57 2.84 6.11
C ALA A 105 66.79 2.44 6.97
N THR A 106 66.69 2.50 8.29
CA THR A 106 67.82 2.33 9.21
C THR A 106 68.02 0.88 9.66
N ASP A 107 67.02 0.02 9.53
CA ASP A 107 67.10 -1.39 9.87
C ASP A 107 66.27 -2.22 8.90
N PRO A 108 66.96 -3.04 8.02
CA PRO A 108 66.27 -3.88 7.01
C PRO A 108 65.43 -5.03 7.60
N ASP A 109 65.67 -5.36 8.89
CA ASP A 109 64.93 -6.40 9.61
C ASP A 109 63.80 -5.84 10.49
N ASP A 110 63.64 -4.50 10.53
CA ASP A 110 62.55 -3.88 11.26
C ASP A 110 61.24 -4.02 10.51
N THR A 111 60.44 -4.97 10.95
CA THR A 111 59.10 -5.27 10.44
C THR A 111 58.08 -4.18 10.79
N ASP A 112 58.46 -3.16 11.58
CA ASP A 112 57.58 -2.10 12.06
C ASP A 112 57.48 -0.95 11.04
N ALA A 113 56.66 -1.19 10.02
CA ALA A 113 56.29 -0.13 9.08
C ALA A 113 55.48 0.95 9.80
N THR A 114 56.03 2.15 9.88
CA THR A 114 55.30 3.32 10.39
C THR A 114 54.29 3.81 9.37
N LEU A 115 53.04 3.93 9.76
CA LEU A 115 52.01 4.53 8.91
C LEU A 115 52.03 6.05 9.08
N VAL A 116 52.14 6.74 7.97
CA VAL A 116 52.06 8.20 7.92
C VAL A 116 50.96 8.62 6.95
N GLY A 117 50.41 9.77 7.14
CA GLY A 117 49.45 10.33 6.17
C GLY A 117 48.47 11.31 6.76
N ASP A 118 48.02 12.14 5.89
CA ASP A 118 47.07 13.21 6.22
C ASP A 118 45.74 12.69 6.77
N GLY A 119 45.37 11.47 6.40
CA GLY A 119 44.20 10.80 6.94
C GLY A 119 44.28 10.56 8.45
N LEU A 120 45.45 10.18 8.93
CA LEU A 120 45.73 9.93 10.36
C LEU A 120 45.72 11.24 11.16
N ASP A 121 46.47 12.27 10.68
CA ASP A 121 46.52 13.58 11.31
C ASP A 121 45.14 14.22 11.45
N THR A 122 44.33 14.09 10.41
CA THR A 122 42.97 14.60 10.43
C THR A 122 42.08 13.85 11.43
N ALA A 123 42.16 12.52 11.51
CA ALA A 123 41.39 11.75 12.49
C ALA A 123 41.75 12.13 13.93
N ARG A 124 43.03 12.33 14.20
CA ARG A 124 43.56 12.81 15.51
C ARG A 124 43.02 14.21 15.85
N ALA A 125 43.08 15.15 14.91
CA ALA A 125 42.56 16.50 15.09
C ALA A 125 41.02 16.47 15.34
N VAL A 126 40.26 15.63 14.63
CA VAL A 126 38.84 15.46 14.87
C VAL A 126 38.55 14.94 16.28
N ALA A 127 39.36 13.99 16.77
CA ALA A 127 39.19 13.46 18.11
C ALA A 127 39.41 14.54 19.19
N GLU A 128 40.26 15.53 18.92
CA GLU A 128 40.50 16.65 19.83
C GLU A 128 39.24 17.51 20.05
N PHE A 129 38.42 17.69 19.03
CA PHE A 129 37.18 18.46 19.11
C PHE A 129 35.98 17.63 19.63
N ALA A 130 36.11 16.32 19.73
CA ALA A 130 35.07 15.47 20.27
C ALA A 130 35.00 15.59 21.80
N LYS A 131 33.77 15.62 22.33
CA LYS A 131 33.55 15.55 23.79
C LYS A 131 33.73 14.10 24.27
N PRO A 132 34.11 13.91 25.57
CA PRO A 132 34.15 12.58 26.16
C PRO A 132 32.87 11.78 25.90
N GLY A 133 33.01 10.49 25.62
CA GLY A 133 31.88 9.61 25.33
C GLY A 133 31.17 9.90 24.03
N ARG A 134 31.71 10.75 23.13
CA ARG A 134 31.15 11.01 21.82
C ARG A 134 32.20 10.83 20.73
N TYR A 135 31.72 10.54 19.51
CA TYR A 135 32.59 10.55 18.35
C TYR A 135 32.09 11.51 17.26
N LEU A 136 33.07 12.12 16.63
CA LEU A 136 32.91 13.02 15.51
C LEU A 136 33.47 12.38 14.26
N SER A 137 32.94 12.73 13.13
CA SER A 137 33.46 12.33 11.83
C SER A 137 33.61 13.51 10.89
N THR A 138 34.56 13.40 9.95
CA THR A 138 34.69 14.34 8.85
C THR A 138 33.59 14.16 7.80
N ARG A 139 33.41 15.18 6.96
CA ARG A 139 32.57 15.12 5.76
C ARG A 139 32.99 13.98 4.83
N THR A 140 34.31 13.84 4.59
CA THR A 140 34.85 12.80 3.70
C THR A 140 34.42 11.40 4.16
N PHE A 141 34.58 11.11 5.45
CA PHE A 141 34.10 9.83 5.98
C PHE A 141 32.60 9.63 5.78
N ARG A 142 31.81 10.65 6.07
CA ARG A 142 30.36 10.59 5.92
C ARG A 142 29.92 10.36 4.47
N GLU A 143 30.60 10.96 3.51
CA GLU A 143 30.31 10.77 2.08
C GLU A 143 30.62 9.33 1.63
N VAL A 144 31.76 8.78 2.04
CA VAL A 144 32.12 7.39 1.74
C VAL A 144 31.15 6.42 2.41
N LEU A 145 30.78 6.68 3.67
CA LEU A 145 29.79 5.89 4.40
C LEU A 145 28.42 5.92 3.70
N LYS A 146 28.01 7.08 3.16
CA LYS A 146 26.76 7.22 2.43
C LYS A 146 26.67 6.29 1.22
N ASN A 147 27.79 6.08 0.55
CA ASN A 147 27.85 5.23 -0.63
C ASN A 147 27.88 3.72 -0.27
N ARG A 148 28.41 3.37 0.91
CA ARG A 148 28.58 1.99 1.36
C ARG A 148 27.49 1.50 2.31
N ALA A 149 27.01 2.37 3.19
CA ALA A 149 26.02 2.08 4.21
C ALA A 149 25.08 3.28 4.41
N PRO A 150 24.19 3.57 3.45
CA PRO A 150 23.34 4.76 3.45
C PRO A 150 22.45 4.85 4.69
N ASP A 151 22.05 3.74 5.25
CA ASP A 151 21.20 3.72 6.46
C ASP A 151 21.91 4.23 7.70
N LYS A 152 23.22 3.96 7.81
CA LYS A 152 24.05 4.38 8.97
C LYS A 152 24.32 5.89 8.97
N VAL A 153 24.31 6.55 7.81
CA VAL A 153 24.56 8.00 7.68
C VAL A 153 23.52 8.85 8.41
N HIS A 154 22.32 8.35 8.54
CA HIS A 154 21.20 9.10 9.14
C HIS A 154 21.35 9.33 10.67
N ALA A 155 22.29 8.65 11.29
CA ALA A 155 22.63 8.88 12.68
C ALA A 155 23.62 10.05 12.88
N PHE A 156 24.12 10.64 11.79
CA PHE A 156 25.03 11.77 11.84
C PHE A 156 24.29 13.10 11.66
N GLY A 157 24.51 14.03 12.60
CA GLY A 157 24.06 15.40 12.50
C GLY A 157 25.24 16.38 12.43
N PRO A 158 25.04 17.59 11.89
CA PRO A 158 26.10 18.60 11.84
C PRO A 158 26.55 18.99 13.25
N SER A 159 27.85 19.13 13.43
CA SER A 159 28.47 19.54 14.71
C SER A 159 29.21 20.87 14.60
N GLY A 160 29.39 21.40 13.40
CA GLY A 160 30.11 22.62 13.13
C GLY A 160 31.30 22.41 12.21
N THR A 161 32.13 23.42 12.14
CA THR A 161 33.41 23.41 11.40
C THR A 161 34.54 23.70 12.34
N PHE A 162 35.73 23.15 12.07
CA PHE A 162 36.96 23.53 12.75
C PHE A 162 38.08 23.69 11.73
N THR A 163 39.09 24.50 12.12
CA THR A 163 40.29 24.67 11.32
C THR A 163 41.46 23.99 12.03
N ASP A 164 42.15 23.09 11.34
CA ASP A 164 43.30 22.38 11.88
C ASP A 164 44.56 23.28 11.92
N LEU A 165 45.61 22.75 12.50
CA LEU A 165 46.90 23.46 12.59
C LEU A 165 47.55 23.76 11.24
N ARG A 166 47.08 23.09 10.16
CA ARG A 166 47.50 23.33 8.77
C ARG A 166 46.56 24.32 8.05
N LEU A 167 45.70 25.03 8.80
CA LEU A 167 44.71 25.99 8.30
C LEU A 167 43.69 25.40 7.35
N ARG A 168 43.41 24.10 7.44
CA ARG A 168 42.34 23.45 6.65
C ARG A 168 41.05 23.41 7.44
N THR A 169 39.97 23.80 6.82
CA THR A 169 38.65 23.79 7.43
C THR A 169 37.97 22.46 7.19
N HIS A 170 37.53 21.82 8.26
CA HIS A 170 36.82 20.55 8.23
C HIS A 170 35.40 20.73 8.75
N GLU A 171 34.43 20.21 8.02
CA GLU A 171 33.06 20.05 8.54
C GLU A 171 32.97 18.78 9.39
N LEU A 172 32.42 18.92 10.58
CA LEU A 172 32.27 17.85 11.55
C LEU A 172 30.81 17.41 11.68
N PHE A 173 30.67 16.13 11.86
CA PHE A 173 29.37 15.48 12.10
C PHE A 173 29.44 14.63 13.34
N VAL A 174 28.53 14.88 14.27
CA VAL A 174 28.39 14.07 15.50
C VAL A 174 27.47 12.89 15.24
N HIS A 175 27.86 11.72 15.70
CA HIS A 175 26.94 10.57 15.71
C HIS A 175 26.03 10.65 16.92
N ASP A 176 24.73 10.60 16.68
CA ASP A 176 23.70 10.45 17.70
C ASP A 176 22.54 9.63 17.11
N ALA A 177 22.29 8.48 17.70
CA ALA A 177 21.19 7.59 17.28
C ALA A 177 19.81 8.28 17.30
N ARG A 178 19.66 9.38 18.05
CA ARG A 178 18.44 10.18 18.09
C ARG A 178 18.12 10.80 16.73
N PHE A 179 19.12 11.15 15.90
CA PHE A 179 18.90 11.67 14.56
C PHE A 179 18.22 10.64 13.66
N ALA A 180 18.72 9.40 13.67
CA ALA A 180 18.14 8.30 12.90
C ALA A 180 16.71 8.01 13.38
N ARG A 181 16.48 7.97 14.70
CA ARG A 181 15.17 7.75 15.29
C ARG A 181 14.17 8.85 14.92
N ARG A 182 14.57 10.12 15.02
CA ARG A 182 13.73 11.28 14.65
C ARG A 182 13.36 11.24 13.17
N ARG A 183 14.31 10.85 12.30
CA ARG A 183 14.03 10.72 10.87
C ARG A 183 13.03 9.59 10.59
N ARG A 184 13.22 8.42 11.20
CA ARG A 184 12.27 7.30 11.07
C ARG A 184 10.88 7.71 11.52
N LEU A 185 10.78 8.40 12.65
CA LEU A 185 9.50 8.89 13.16
C LEU A 185 8.82 9.88 12.19
N LYS A 186 9.60 10.82 11.61
CA LYS A 186 9.06 11.74 10.59
C LYS A 186 8.57 10.99 9.34
N LEU A 187 9.35 10.04 8.83
CA LEU A 187 8.96 9.23 7.67
C LEU A 187 7.68 8.42 7.96
N PHE A 188 7.57 7.87 9.17
CA PHE A 188 6.38 7.15 9.60
C PHE A 188 5.16 8.09 9.66
N ALA A 189 5.32 9.28 10.25
CA ALA A 189 4.27 10.30 10.32
C ALA A 189 3.81 10.76 8.93
N TYR A 190 4.73 11.00 8.00
CA TYR A 190 4.37 11.35 6.62
C TYR A 190 3.71 10.18 5.88
N GLY A 191 4.17 8.95 6.12
CA GLY A 191 3.56 7.76 5.54
C GLY A 191 2.12 7.57 6.02
N THR A 192 1.87 7.66 7.32
CA THR A 192 0.51 7.54 7.89
C THR A 192 -0.41 8.67 7.43
N PHE A 193 0.11 9.90 7.34
CA PHE A 193 -0.64 11.03 6.80
C PHE A 193 -1.01 10.82 5.34
N GLY A 194 -0.07 10.36 4.51
CA GLY A 194 -0.34 10.04 3.11
C GLY A 194 -1.42 8.97 2.94
N VAL A 195 -1.37 7.91 3.72
CA VAL A 195 -2.40 6.86 3.72
C VAL A 195 -3.76 7.42 4.16
N ALA A 196 -3.81 8.25 5.21
CA ALA A 196 -5.04 8.88 5.66
C ALA A 196 -5.67 9.78 4.59
N VAL A 197 -4.85 10.55 3.85
CA VAL A 197 -5.32 11.38 2.73
C VAL A 197 -5.90 10.51 1.61
N ILE A 198 -5.24 9.42 1.25
CA ILE A 198 -5.74 8.49 0.20
C ILE A 198 -7.07 7.86 0.61
N ILE A 199 -7.19 7.42 1.87
CA ILE A 199 -8.44 6.85 2.39
C ILE A 199 -9.55 7.91 2.37
N SER A 200 -9.25 9.15 2.80
CA SER A 200 -10.23 10.25 2.81
C SER A 200 -10.71 10.60 1.40
N LEU A 201 -9.79 10.67 0.43
CA LEU A 201 -10.14 10.89 -0.98
C LEU A 201 -10.98 9.74 -1.55
N GLY A 202 -10.66 8.50 -1.19
CA GLY A 202 -11.44 7.32 -1.57
C GLY A 202 -12.86 7.34 -1.01
N LEU A 203 -13.02 7.75 0.25
CA LEU A 203 -14.32 7.92 0.89
C LEU A 203 -15.14 9.03 0.23
N ILE A 204 -14.53 10.17 -0.04
CA ILE A 204 -15.18 11.29 -0.74
C ILE A 204 -15.63 10.85 -2.14
N ALA A 205 -14.76 10.18 -2.90
CA ALA A 205 -15.08 9.65 -4.23
C ALA A 205 -16.22 8.61 -4.19
N ARG A 206 -16.29 7.81 -3.11
CA ARG A 206 -17.39 6.86 -2.90
C ARG A 206 -18.71 7.57 -2.61
N MET A 207 -18.68 8.62 -1.79
CA MET A 207 -19.88 9.42 -1.47
C MET A 207 -20.35 10.25 -2.66
N ALA A 208 -19.46 10.66 -3.54
CA ALA A 208 -19.77 11.41 -4.77
C ALA A 208 -20.26 10.52 -5.94
N ARG A 209 -20.29 9.18 -5.77
CA ARG A 209 -20.88 8.32 -6.79
C ARG A 209 -22.39 8.51 -6.81
N PRO A 210 -22.99 8.91 -7.95
CA PRO A 210 -24.42 8.95 -8.07
C PRO A 210 -24.99 7.53 -7.82
N ASP A 211 -26.11 7.47 -7.13
CA ASP A 211 -26.82 6.21 -6.94
C ASP A 211 -27.05 5.53 -8.31
N PRO A 212 -26.95 4.21 -8.40
CA PRO A 212 -27.26 3.51 -9.62
C PRO A 212 -28.70 3.87 -10.03
N PRO A 213 -28.98 4.10 -11.33
CA PRO A 213 -30.32 4.45 -11.81
C PRO A 213 -31.29 3.39 -11.30
N VAL A 214 -32.38 3.86 -10.65
CA VAL A 214 -33.46 2.98 -10.21
C VAL A 214 -33.97 2.23 -11.45
N PRO A 215 -34.08 0.89 -11.43
CA PRO A 215 -34.62 0.14 -12.56
C PRO A 215 -35.99 0.68 -12.90
N ILE A 216 -36.18 1.20 -14.09
CA ILE A 216 -37.50 1.59 -14.62
C ILE A 216 -38.30 0.30 -14.66
N PRO A 217 -39.50 0.22 -14.00
CA PRO A 217 -40.33 -0.95 -14.09
C PRO A 217 -40.65 -1.20 -15.56
N PRO A 218 -40.67 -2.47 -16.04
CA PRO A 218 -40.98 -2.78 -17.40
C PRO A 218 -42.37 -2.21 -17.73
N PRO A 219 -42.61 -1.72 -18.96
CA PRO A 219 -43.92 -1.30 -19.41
C PRO A 219 -44.93 -2.40 -19.12
N PRO A 220 -46.19 -2.10 -18.69
CA PRO A 220 -47.19 -3.11 -18.48
C PRO A 220 -47.41 -3.89 -19.77
N GLU A 221 -47.47 -5.21 -19.69
CA GLU A 221 -47.71 -6.07 -20.84
C GLU A 221 -49.07 -5.71 -21.45
N PRO A 222 -49.21 -5.68 -22.79
CA PRO A 222 -50.47 -5.38 -23.44
C PRO A 222 -51.51 -6.45 -23.09
N ILE A 223 -52.61 -6.03 -22.45
CA ILE A 223 -53.71 -6.88 -22.06
C ILE A 223 -54.31 -7.51 -23.32
N GLN A 224 -54.35 -8.84 -23.41
CA GLN A 224 -54.92 -9.54 -24.57
C GLN A 224 -56.43 -9.55 -24.48
N PRO A 225 -57.16 -9.08 -25.54
CA PRO A 225 -58.61 -9.10 -25.54
C PRO A 225 -59.18 -10.53 -25.57
N ALA A 226 -60.27 -10.72 -24.86
CA ALA A 226 -61.05 -11.95 -24.94
C ALA A 226 -61.96 -11.97 -26.21
N ILE A 227 -62.20 -13.14 -26.78
CA ILE A 227 -62.91 -13.30 -28.00
C ILE A 227 -64.21 -14.15 -27.78
N LEU A 228 -65.35 -13.57 -28.01
CA LEU A 228 -66.65 -14.27 -28.01
C LEU A 228 -66.97 -14.76 -29.41
N VAL A 229 -67.21 -16.03 -29.57
CA VAL A 229 -67.65 -16.65 -30.84
C VAL A 229 -69.10 -17.06 -30.74
N PHE A 230 -69.93 -16.65 -31.73
CA PHE A 230 -71.37 -16.89 -31.75
C PHE A 230 -71.76 -17.91 -32.81
N ASP A 231 -72.55 -18.93 -32.39
CA ASP A 231 -73.24 -19.90 -33.27
C ASP A 231 -74.71 -19.91 -32.85
N ILE A 232 -75.46 -18.91 -33.34
CA ILE A 232 -76.86 -18.67 -32.93
C ILE A 232 -77.79 -18.75 -34.14
N LYS A 233 -78.87 -19.54 -34.03
CA LYS A 233 -79.87 -19.73 -35.06
C LYS A 233 -81.26 -19.64 -34.46
N PRO A 234 -82.27 -18.99 -35.14
CA PRO A 234 -82.10 -18.06 -36.26
C PRO A 234 -81.39 -16.76 -35.88
N PRO A 235 -81.18 -15.81 -36.84
CA PRO A 235 -80.48 -14.57 -36.60
C PRO A 235 -81.00 -13.79 -35.38
N ALA A 236 -80.11 -13.43 -34.45
CA ALA A 236 -80.45 -12.75 -33.18
C ALA A 236 -79.64 -11.49 -33.00
N GLU A 237 -80.16 -10.54 -32.23
CA GLU A 237 -79.41 -9.33 -31.84
C GLU A 237 -78.62 -9.58 -30.54
N VAL A 238 -77.39 -9.17 -30.57
CA VAL A 238 -76.44 -9.37 -29.45
C VAL A 238 -76.16 -8.02 -28.81
N MET A 239 -76.38 -7.95 -27.51
CA MET A 239 -75.99 -6.83 -26.65
C MET A 239 -74.97 -7.32 -25.63
N LEU A 240 -73.84 -6.55 -25.44
CA LEU A 240 -72.87 -6.79 -24.42
C LEU A 240 -72.84 -5.57 -23.47
N ASP A 241 -72.99 -5.80 -22.16
CA ASP A 241 -73.01 -4.76 -21.13
C ASP A 241 -74.04 -3.63 -21.43
N GLY A 242 -75.21 -4.02 -21.97
CA GLY A 242 -76.26 -3.06 -22.33
C GLY A 242 -76.08 -2.36 -23.66
N VAL A 243 -74.98 -2.58 -24.35
CA VAL A 243 -74.68 -1.97 -25.66
C VAL A 243 -74.93 -2.98 -26.80
N VAL A 244 -75.75 -2.60 -27.79
CA VAL A 244 -75.98 -3.40 -28.97
C VAL A 244 -74.74 -3.50 -29.82
N LYS A 245 -74.18 -4.70 -29.99
CA LYS A 245 -72.98 -4.96 -30.77
C LYS A 245 -73.31 -5.36 -32.24
N GLY A 246 -74.43 -5.95 -32.46
CA GLY A 246 -74.86 -6.33 -33.81
C GLY A 246 -75.81 -7.50 -33.83
N LYS A 247 -76.04 -8.06 -35.08
CA LYS A 247 -76.86 -9.27 -35.30
C LYS A 247 -76.02 -10.45 -35.77
N THR A 248 -76.27 -11.63 -35.27
CA THR A 248 -75.55 -12.84 -35.64
C THR A 248 -76.46 -13.80 -36.35
N PRO A 249 -76.16 -14.28 -37.60
CA PRO A 249 -75.11 -13.74 -38.51
C PRO A 249 -75.48 -12.36 -39.08
N PRO A 250 -74.58 -11.54 -39.64
CA PRO A 250 -73.23 -11.94 -40.09
C PRO A 250 -72.12 -11.87 -39.01
N MET A 251 -72.37 -11.28 -37.81
CA MET A 251 -71.39 -11.23 -36.78
C MET A 251 -71.15 -12.60 -36.14
N THR A 252 -69.98 -13.18 -36.33
CA THR A 252 -69.59 -14.50 -35.79
C THR A 252 -68.65 -14.45 -34.60
N GLN A 253 -67.99 -13.29 -34.38
CA GLN A 253 -67.08 -13.08 -33.23
C GLN A 253 -67.09 -11.62 -32.75
N LEU A 254 -66.84 -11.42 -31.50
CA LEU A 254 -66.72 -10.12 -30.84
C LEU A 254 -65.57 -10.12 -29.91
N GLU A 255 -64.66 -9.13 -30.02
CA GLU A 255 -63.55 -8.89 -29.06
C GLU A 255 -64.07 -8.01 -27.92
N THR A 256 -63.69 -8.36 -26.70
CA THR A 256 -64.02 -7.61 -25.49
C THR A 256 -62.84 -7.60 -24.53
N SER A 257 -62.83 -6.72 -23.55
CA SER A 257 -61.86 -6.71 -22.47
C SER A 257 -62.01 -7.97 -21.60
N PRO A 258 -60.96 -8.43 -20.93
CA PRO A 258 -61.12 -9.43 -19.89
C PRO A 258 -61.92 -8.87 -18.71
N GLY A 259 -62.62 -9.74 -18.00
CA GLY A 259 -63.44 -9.40 -16.85
C GLY A 259 -64.90 -9.89 -16.98
N THR A 260 -65.74 -9.46 -16.06
CA THR A 260 -67.15 -9.88 -15.99
C THR A 260 -67.99 -9.06 -16.97
N HIS A 261 -68.67 -9.75 -17.86
CA HIS A 261 -69.55 -9.19 -18.88
C HIS A 261 -70.95 -9.77 -18.84
N THR A 262 -71.96 -8.96 -19.16
CA THR A 262 -73.33 -9.37 -19.28
C THR A 262 -73.75 -9.40 -20.77
N LEU A 263 -73.91 -10.60 -21.31
CA LEU A 263 -74.34 -10.81 -22.66
C LEU A 263 -75.84 -11.05 -22.72
N ARG A 264 -76.52 -10.22 -23.51
CA ARG A 264 -77.98 -10.39 -23.80
C ARG A 264 -78.20 -10.66 -25.27
N ILE A 265 -78.94 -11.74 -25.56
CA ILE A 265 -79.26 -12.16 -26.91
C ILE A 265 -80.81 -12.12 -27.10
N THR A 266 -81.25 -11.41 -28.14
CA THR A 266 -82.72 -11.24 -28.42
C THR A 266 -83.06 -11.67 -29.85
N HIS A 267 -84.16 -12.39 -29.98
CA HIS A 267 -84.73 -12.74 -31.30
C HIS A 267 -86.27 -12.59 -31.33
N GLY A 268 -86.76 -11.51 -31.98
CA GLY A 268 -88.14 -11.24 -32.24
C GLY A 268 -89.12 -11.54 -31.11
N LYS A 269 -89.92 -12.61 -31.22
CA LYS A 269 -90.91 -13.00 -30.24
C LYS A 269 -90.48 -13.94 -29.15
N PHE A 270 -89.23 -14.30 -29.13
CA PHE A 270 -88.68 -15.20 -28.09
C PHE A 270 -88.15 -14.40 -26.86
N PRO A 271 -88.28 -15.02 -25.66
CA PRO A 271 -87.70 -14.37 -24.49
C PRO A 271 -86.22 -14.13 -24.63
N PRO A 272 -85.65 -13.01 -24.13
CA PRO A 272 -84.25 -12.72 -24.20
C PRO A 272 -83.45 -13.70 -23.34
N ILE A 273 -82.27 -14.06 -23.80
CA ILE A 273 -81.27 -14.83 -23.02
C ILE A 273 -80.26 -13.86 -22.45
N VAL A 274 -80.06 -13.96 -21.16
CA VAL A 274 -79.04 -13.18 -20.46
C VAL A 274 -78.01 -14.12 -19.84
N LEU A 275 -76.74 -13.90 -20.13
CA LEU A 275 -75.61 -14.70 -19.64
C LEU A 275 -74.61 -13.77 -19.02
N GLU A 276 -74.29 -14.04 -17.78
CA GLU A 276 -73.15 -13.43 -17.13
C GLU A 276 -71.91 -14.33 -17.27
N MET A 277 -70.80 -13.76 -17.73
CA MET A 277 -69.57 -14.51 -17.98
C MET A 277 -68.39 -13.71 -17.52
N ASP A 278 -67.44 -14.42 -16.95
CA ASP A 278 -66.15 -13.89 -16.57
C ASP A 278 -65.11 -14.42 -17.54
N LEU A 279 -64.42 -13.50 -18.22
CA LEU A 279 -63.54 -13.81 -19.34
C LEU A 279 -62.08 -13.51 -18.92
N ASP A 280 -61.25 -14.49 -19.03
CA ASP A 280 -59.81 -14.33 -18.82
C ASP A 280 -59.11 -13.69 -20.02
N GLU A 281 -57.92 -13.14 -19.82
CA GLU A 281 -57.13 -12.58 -20.91
C GLU A 281 -56.84 -13.61 -22.02
N GLY A 282 -57.10 -13.22 -23.26
CA GLY A 282 -56.92 -14.08 -24.42
C GLY A 282 -57.89 -15.26 -24.50
N GLU A 283 -58.89 -15.35 -23.62
CA GLU A 283 -59.87 -16.46 -23.62
C GLU A 283 -60.79 -16.38 -24.83
N ARG A 284 -61.04 -17.54 -25.39
CA ARG A 284 -62.01 -17.68 -26.48
C ARG A 284 -63.22 -18.47 -25.99
N ALA A 285 -64.35 -17.81 -25.80
CA ALA A 285 -65.62 -18.41 -25.36
C ALA A 285 -66.60 -18.58 -26.55
N THR A 286 -67.11 -19.77 -26.73
CA THR A 286 -68.08 -20.07 -27.82
C THR A 286 -69.46 -20.17 -27.22
N ILE A 287 -70.39 -19.40 -27.75
CA ILE A 287 -71.83 -19.36 -27.38
C ILE A 287 -72.68 -19.96 -28.46
N LYS A 288 -73.24 -21.12 -28.13
CA LYS A 288 -74.18 -21.85 -29.08
C LYS A 288 -75.60 -21.78 -28.54
N HIS A 289 -76.52 -21.27 -29.37
CA HIS A 289 -77.94 -21.27 -29.01
C HIS A 289 -78.84 -21.39 -30.23
N VAL A 290 -79.95 -22.17 -30.09
CA VAL A 290 -80.97 -22.32 -31.12
C VAL A 290 -82.33 -21.95 -30.53
N PHE A 291 -82.99 -20.88 -31.07
CA PHE A 291 -84.34 -20.51 -30.73
C PHE A 291 -85.36 -21.41 -31.45
N ALA A 292 -85.99 -22.34 -30.73
CA ALA A 292 -86.97 -23.25 -31.26
C ALA A 292 -88.42 -22.89 -30.78
N ALA A 293 -89.37 -22.88 -31.67
CA ALA A 293 -90.80 -22.68 -31.32
C ALA A 293 -91.29 -23.93 -30.57
N GLY A 294 -91.39 -23.86 -29.21
CA GLY A 294 -92.02 -24.96 -28.47
C GLY A 294 -91.53 -25.26 -27.09
N SER A 295 -90.66 -24.49 -26.53
CA SER A 295 -90.23 -24.68 -25.14
C SER A 295 -90.85 -23.61 -24.21
N LYS A 296 -91.93 -24.07 -23.55
CA LYS A 296 -92.49 -23.34 -22.37
C LYS A 296 -91.38 -23.27 -21.28
N THR A 297 -91.16 -22.06 -20.82
CA THR A 297 -90.66 -21.69 -19.48
C THR A 297 -89.87 -22.78 -18.75
N ALA A 298 -88.59 -22.66 -18.77
CA ALA A 298 -87.76 -23.09 -17.65
C ALA A 298 -86.66 -22.07 -17.48
N ALA A 299 -86.84 -21.19 -16.46
CA ALA A 299 -85.74 -20.55 -15.77
C ALA A 299 -84.94 -21.69 -15.15
N ALA A 300 -83.97 -22.19 -15.90
CA ALA A 300 -82.98 -23.08 -15.38
C ALA A 300 -81.65 -22.67 -16.01
N ALA A 301 -80.78 -22.28 -15.19
CA ALA A 301 -79.37 -22.09 -15.55
C ALA A 301 -78.86 -23.23 -16.38
N GLN A 302 -78.95 -23.11 -17.73
CA GLN A 302 -78.31 -24.07 -18.63
C GLN A 302 -76.88 -23.62 -18.75
N LYS A 303 -76.02 -24.27 -17.97
CA LYS A 303 -74.60 -24.22 -18.01
C LYS A 303 -74.16 -24.32 -19.49
N ALA A 304 -73.87 -23.18 -20.12
CA ALA A 304 -73.26 -23.19 -21.43
C ALA A 304 -71.99 -24.02 -21.33
N GLN A 305 -71.85 -25.00 -22.21
CA GLN A 305 -70.60 -25.74 -22.28
C GLN A 305 -69.54 -24.81 -22.79
N LEU A 306 -68.82 -24.17 -21.81
CA LEU A 306 -67.57 -23.47 -22.06
C LEU A 306 -66.53 -24.52 -22.43
N SER A 307 -66.22 -24.62 -23.73
CA SER A 307 -65.00 -25.31 -24.11
C SER A 307 -63.86 -24.37 -23.94
N ARG A 308 -63.25 -24.44 -22.76
CA ARG A 308 -62.04 -23.69 -22.43
C ARG A 308 -60.86 -24.34 -23.15
N LYS A 309 -60.19 -23.60 -24.03
CA LYS A 309 -58.92 -23.99 -24.60
C LYS A 309 -57.84 -23.00 -24.01
N THR A 310 -57.19 -23.43 -22.98
CA THR A 310 -56.03 -22.73 -22.37
C THR A 310 -54.89 -22.65 -23.38
N PRO A 311 -54.13 -21.55 -23.47
CA PRO A 311 -52.92 -21.48 -24.27
C PRO A 311 -51.87 -22.38 -23.66
N GLN A 312 -51.23 -23.16 -24.52
CA GLN A 312 -50.12 -24.06 -24.16
C GLN A 312 -48.88 -23.22 -23.88
N GLU A 313 -48.35 -23.29 -22.64
CA GLU A 313 -47.03 -22.80 -22.34
C GLU A 313 -45.99 -23.51 -23.22
N SER A 314 -45.37 -22.76 -24.10
CA SER A 314 -44.16 -23.21 -24.77
C SER A 314 -42.99 -23.07 -23.82
N GLY A 315 -42.61 -24.14 -23.13
CA GLY A 315 -41.36 -24.26 -22.42
C GLY A 315 -40.19 -24.05 -23.38
N SER A 316 -39.35 -23.09 -23.08
CA SER A 316 -38.03 -22.98 -23.66
C SER A 316 -37.01 -23.40 -22.60
N LEU A 317 -36.43 -24.56 -22.81
CA LEU A 317 -35.13 -24.95 -22.31
C LEU A 317 -34.06 -24.20 -23.11
N GLY A 318 -33.10 -23.58 -22.40
CA GLY A 318 -31.92 -23.01 -23.00
C GLY A 318 -31.11 -22.27 -21.93
#